data_aa4e28776e3e16aad9cd0e150de9b4b6
#
_entry.id   aa4e28776e3e16aad9cd0e150de9b4b6
#
_cell.length_a   1.000
_cell.length_b   1.000
_cell.length_c   1.000
_cell.angle_alpha   90.00
_cell.angle_beta   90.00
_cell.angle_gamma   90.00
#
_symmetry.space_group_name_H-M   'P 1'
#
loop_
_entity.id
_entity.type
_entity.pdbx_description
1 polymer ?
#
loop_
_entity_poly.entity_id
_entity_poly.type
_entity_poly.pdbx_seq_one_letter_code
_entity_poly.pdbx_strand_id
1 'polypeptide(L)'
;MVKLREMRTEEFADFYQYAAEAYAQDIAENQGHAAEKSLELAHQALKRCFPDGVESKGQSLMCIDAEEDGESILAGYLWHCVNQKEGSTFIYDFYVMEAFRGQGLGSKAIELLEAKMKDVDIKQIKLRVAFNNERARKLYEELGFVVTGYNMSKVITG
;
A
#
# COMPACT_ATOMS: atom_id res chain seq x y z
N MET A 1 -17.83 2.35 -11.59
CA MET A 1 -17.19 1.01 -11.55
C MET A 1 -15.71 1.16 -11.15
N VAL A 2 -15.18 0.21 -10.40
CA VAL A 2 -13.80 0.23 -9.95
C VAL A 2 -13.07 -0.97 -10.54
N LYS A 3 -11.84 -0.76 -10.99
CA LYS A 3 -10.98 -1.85 -11.48
C LYS A 3 -9.67 -1.86 -10.71
N LEU A 4 -9.18 -3.05 -10.42
CA LEU A 4 -7.86 -3.28 -9.86
C LEU A 4 -7.04 -3.99 -10.93
N ARG A 5 -6.01 -3.34 -11.46
CA ARG A 5 -5.21 -3.84 -12.59
C ARG A 5 -3.72 -3.72 -12.31
N GLU A 6 -2.94 -4.43 -13.08
CA GLU A 6 -1.48 -4.31 -12.99
C GLU A 6 -1.02 -2.92 -13.44
N MET A 7 -0.02 -2.39 -12.76
CA MET A 7 0.61 -1.12 -13.10
C MET A 7 1.40 -1.26 -14.39
N ARG A 8 1.28 -0.26 -15.27
CA ARG A 8 2.07 -0.20 -16.50
C ARG A 8 3.46 0.37 -16.21
N THR A 9 4.41 0.04 -17.05
CA THR A 9 5.80 0.52 -16.88
C THR A 9 5.88 2.04 -16.80
N GLU A 10 5.14 2.75 -17.64
CA GLU A 10 5.13 4.22 -17.67
C GLU A 10 4.49 4.88 -16.45
N GLU A 11 3.76 4.11 -15.64
CA GLU A 11 3.12 4.61 -14.41
C GLU A 11 4.03 4.48 -13.18
N PHE A 12 5.11 3.74 -13.30
CA PHE A 12 5.97 3.45 -12.15
C PHE A 12 6.64 4.69 -11.56
N ALA A 13 7.10 5.62 -12.41
CA ALA A 13 7.80 6.82 -11.94
C ALA A 13 6.94 7.66 -10.98
N ASP A 14 5.67 7.87 -11.31
CA ASP A 14 4.75 8.64 -10.47
C ASP A 14 4.43 7.90 -9.17
N PHE A 15 4.22 6.59 -9.24
CA PHE A 15 4.05 5.78 -8.04
C PHE A 15 5.28 5.85 -7.14
N TYR A 16 6.47 5.69 -7.70
CA TYR A 16 7.72 5.72 -6.93
C TYR A 16 7.90 7.05 -6.21
N GLN A 17 7.63 8.15 -6.88
CA GLN A 17 7.73 9.48 -6.27
C GLN A 17 6.75 9.63 -5.10
N TYR A 18 5.49 9.25 -5.29
CA TYR A 18 4.49 9.23 -4.23
C TYR A 18 4.94 8.35 -3.06
N ALA A 19 5.35 7.12 -3.35
CA ALA A 19 5.74 6.15 -2.31
C ALA A 19 6.96 6.63 -1.52
N ALA A 20 7.95 7.24 -2.18
CA ALA A 20 9.13 7.77 -1.52
C ALA A 20 8.77 8.89 -0.54
N GLU A 21 7.92 9.82 -0.95
CA GLU A 21 7.46 10.92 -0.09
C GLU A 21 6.65 10.42 1.10
N ALA A 22 5.71 9.50 0.87
CA ALA A 22 4.88 8.92 1.92
C ALA A 22 5.72 8.12 2.93
N TYR A 23 6.65 7.32 2.45
CA TYR A 23 7.54 6.53 3.30
C TYR A 23 8.50 7.43 4.10
N ALA A 24 9.02 8.50 3.46
CA ALA A 24 9.88 9.47 4.14
C ALA A 24 9.14 10.16 5.28
N GLN A 25 7.89 10.53 5.07
CA GLN A 25 7.07 11.15 6.11
C GLN A 25 6.86 10.19 7.29
N ASP A 26 6.57 8.92 7.00
CA ASP A 26 6.42 7.88 8.03
C ASP A 26 7.71 7.69 8.84
N ILE A 27 8.86 7.66 8.18
CA ILE A 27 10.17 7.57 8.84
C ILE A 27 10.41 8.78 9.75
N ALA A 28 10.15 9.99 9.26
CA ALA A 28 10.35 11.21 10.02
C ALA A 28 9.48 11.24 11.29
N GLU A 29 8.23 10.86 11.16
CA GLU A 29 7.28 10.86 12.29
C GLU A 29 7.57 9.77 13.31
N ASN A 30 7.94 8.58 12.87
CA ASN A 30 8.07 7.42 13.76
C ASN A 30 9.49 7.15 14.24
N GLN A 31 10.51 7.62 13.53
CA GLN A 31 11.91 7.38 13.87
C GLN A 31 12.67 8.65 14.25
N GLY A 32 12.04 9.81 14.17
CA GLY A 32 12.63 11.08 14.62
C GLY A 32 13.78 11.60 13.75
N HIS A 33 13.89 11.16 12.50
CA HIS A 33 14.92 11.66 11.59
C HIS A 33 14.54 12.98 10.95
N ALA A 34 15.55 13.78 10.57
CA ALA A 34 15.34 14.98 9.78
C ALA A 34 14.75 14.64 8.42
N ALA A 35 14.06 15.59 7.79
CA ALA A 35 13.36 15.39 6.53
C ALA A 35 14.29 14.85 5.40
N GLU A 36 15.49 15.43 5.26
CA GLU A 36 16.47 15.02 4.24
C GLU A 36 16.94 13.58 4.46
N LYS A 37 17.22 13.21 5.71
CA LYS A 37 17.65 11.87 6.07
C LYS A 37 16.53 10.87 5.85
N SER A 38 15.30 11.24 6.18
CA SER A 38 14.12 10.39 5.99
C SER A 38 13.88 10.10 4.50
N LEU A 39 14.02 11.10 3.64
CA LEU A 39 13.88 10.93 2.19
C LEU A 39 14.96 10.02 1.62
N GLU A 40 16.21 10.19 2.06
CA GLU A 40 17.32 9.33 1.65
C GLU A 40 17.08 7.87 2.03
N LEU A 41 16.64 7.63 3.28
CA LEU A 41 16.32 6.29 3.76
C LEU A 41 15.15 5.66 2.98
N ALA A 42 14.13 6.46 2.67
CA ALA A 42 13.00 6.02 1.88
C ALA A 42 13.44 5.59 0.48
N HIS A 43 14.26 6.39 -0.19
CA HIS A 43 14.79 6.04 -1.51
C HIS A 43 15.62 4.76 -1.48
N GLN A 44 16.49 4.60 -0.48
CA GLN A 44 17.28 3.39 -0.33
C GLN A 44 16.42 2.14 -0.17
N ALA A 45 15.38 2.23 0.68
CA ALA A 45 14.46 1.11 0.90
C ALA A 45 13.69 0.75 -0.37
N LEU A 46 13.16 1.74 -1.07
CA LEU A 46 12.38 1.51 -2.29
C LEU A 46 13.24 0.98 -3.44
N LYS A 47 14.46 1.43 -3.58
CA LYS A 47 15.38 0.91 -4.59
C LYS A 47 15.68 -0.57 -4.37
N ARG A 48 15.78 -1.00 -3.11
CA ARG A 48 15.96 -2.42 -2.79
C ARG A 48 14.72 -3.25 -3.14
N CYS A 49 13.52 -2.69 -2.95
CA CYS A 49 12.28 -3.37 -3.30
C CYS A 49 12.06 -3.45 -4.80
N PHE A 50 12.46 -2.42 -5.54
CA PHE A 50 12.13 -2.29 -6.96
C PHE A 50 13.37 -2.13 -7.86
N PRO A 51 14.30 -3.10 -7.85
CA PRO A 51 15.46 -3.01 -8.74
C PRO A 51 15.11 -3.03 -10.22
N ASP A 52 13.95 -3.57 -10.59
CA ASP A 52 13.48 -3.71 -11.96
C ASP A 52 12.13 -3.02 -12.20
N GLY A 53 11.80 -1.98 -11.41
CA GLY A 53 10.54 -1.25 -11.54
C GLY A 53 9.33 -2.15 -11.34
N VAL A 54 8.36 -2.10 -12.25
CA VAL A 54 7.14 -2.92 -12.18
C VAL A 54 7.41 -4.42 -12.35
N GLU A 55 8.55 -4.76 -12.94
CA GLU A 55 8.98 -6.15 -13.17
C GLU A 55 9.73 -6.74 -11.98
N SER A 56 9.86 -6.01 -10.88
CA SER A 56 10.61 -6.46 -9.70
C SER A 56 9.99 -7.72 -9.11
N LYS A 57 10.82 -8.74 -8.98
CA LYS A 57 10.38 -10.07 -8.53
C LYS A 57 9.84 -10.02 -7.11
N GLY A 58 8.68 -10.65 -6.91
CA GLY A 58 8.04 -10.73 -5.60
C GLY A 58 7.19 -9.52 -5.25
N GLN A 59 7.20 -8.48 -6.08
CA GLN A 59 6.42 -7.27 -5.86
C GLN A 59 5.24 -7.23 -6.82
N SER A 60 4.05 -6.98 -6.28
CA SER A 60 2.84 -6.81 -7.08
C SER A 60 2.37 -5.37 -6.96
N LEU A 61 2.55 -4.61 -8.03
CA LEU A 61 2.10 -3.22 -8.10
C LEU A 61 0.82 -3.14 -8.90
N MET A 62 -0.22 -2.64 -8.25
CA MET A 62 -1.55 -2.52 -8.84
C MET A 62 -1.97 -1.05 -8.90
N CYS A 63 -2.77 -0.73 -9.92
CA CYS A 63 -3.45 0.55 -10.01
C CYS A 63 -4.94 0.34 -9.75
N ILE A 64 -5.53 1.31 -9.07
CA ILE A 64 -6.97 1.37 -8.83
C ILE A 64 -7.53 2.38 -9.80
N ASP A 65 -8.39 1.93 -10.72
CA ASP A 65 -9.06 2.82 -11.67
C ASP A 65 -10.50 3.03 -11.25
N ALA A 66 -10.94 4.28 -11.30
CA ALA A 66 -12.34 4.65 -11.19
C ALA A 66 -12.87 4.97 -12.59
N GLU A 67 -14.16 4.80 -12.79
CA GLU A 67 -14.81 5.17 -14.02
C GLU A 67 -15.54 6.50 -13.84
N GLU A 68 -15.25 7.46 -14.71
CA GLU A 68 -15.85 8.78 -14.69
C GLU A 68 -16.19 9.17 -16.13
N ASP A 69 -17.45 9.45 -16.40
CA ASP A 69 -17.98 9.80 -17.72
C ASP A 69 -17.60 8.77 -18.81
N GLY A 70 -17.61 7.48 -18.45
CA GLY A 70 -17.28 6.39 -19.37
C GLY A 70 -15.81 6.16 -19.59
N GLU A 71 -14.93 6.93 -18.92
CA GLU A 71 -13.47 6.79 -19.02
C GLU A 71 -12.88 6.23 -17.72
N SER A 72 -11.86 5.41 -17.85
CA SER A 72 -11.08 4.92 -16.72
C SER A 72 -10.06 5.96 -16.30
N ILE A 73 -10.09 6.35 -15.03
CA ILE A 73 -9.18 7.35 -14.47
C ILE A 73 -8.42 6.71 -13.30
N LEU A 74 -7.11 6.92 -13.26
CA LEU A 74 -6.28 6.43 -12.16
C LEU A 74 -6.70 7.11 -10.86
N ALA A 75 -7.12 6.32 -9.87
CA ALA A 75 -7.63 6.80 -8.59
C ALA A 75 -6.77 6.39 -7.40
N GLY A 76 -5.84 5.46 -7.57
CA GLY A 76 -5.00 5.02 -6.46
C GLY A 76 -4.05 3.90 -6.81
N TYR A 77 -3.32 3.44 -5.79
CA TYR A 77 -2.31 2.38 -5.90
C TYR A 77 -2.52 1.33 -4.82
N LEU A 78 -2.12 0.11 -5.13
CA LEU A 78 -2.06 -0.96 -4.16
C LEU A 78 -0.81 -1.80 -4.43
N TRP A 79 0.11 -1.81 -3.47
CA TRP A 79 1.35 -2.58 -3.54
C TRP A 79 1.28 -3.71 -2.52
N HIS A 80 1.36 -4.96 -3.01
CA HIS A 80 1.35 -6.12 -2.12
C HIS A 80 2.39 -7.15 -2.55
N CYS A 81 2.71 -8.04 -1.63
CA CYS A 81 3.65 -9.14 -1.87
C CYS A 81 3.02 -10.45 -1.43
N VAL A 82 2.98 -11.41 -2.35
CA VAL A 82 2.42 -12.74 -2.09
C VAL A 82 3.48 -13.65 -1.50
N ASN A 83 3.12 -14.37 -0.43
CA ASN A 83 3.91 -15.45 0.14
C ASN A 83 3.13 -16.75 -0.04
N GLN A 84 3.48 -17.52 -1.08
CA GLN A 84 2.78 -18.75 -1.43
C GLN A 84 2.91 -19.82 -0.35
N LYS A 85 4.06 -19.90 0.31
CA LYS A 85 4.29 -20.89 1.37
C LYS A 85 3.37 -20.67 2.56
N GLU A 86 3.16 -19.40 2.93
CA GLU A 86 2.29 -19.03 4.03
C GLU A 86 0.83 -18.99 3.61
N GLY A 87 0.55 -18.85 2.33
CA GLY A 87 -0.81 -18.67 1.81
C GLY A 87 -1.36 -17.28 2.11
N SER A 88 -0.50 -16.27 2.12
CA SER A 88 -0.88 -14.90 2.45
C SER A 88 -0.31 -13.89 1.48
N THR A 89 -0.89 -12.71 1.47
CA THR A 89 -0.29 -11.52 0.84
C THR A 89 -0.23 -10.40 1.86
N PHE A 90 0.83 -9.59 1.78
CA PHE A 90 1.02 -8.44 2.64
C PHE A 90 0.89 -7.16 1.82
N ILE A 91 -0.01 -6.27 2.22
CA ILE A 91 -0.17 -4.95 1.60
C ILE A 91 0.86 -4.00 2.22
N TYR A 92 1.79 -3.52 1.40
CA TYR A 92 2.80 -2.55 1.82
C TYR A 92 2.35 -1.12 1.63
N ASP A 93 1.52 -0.86 0.61
CA ASP A 93 0.95 0.46 0.38
C ASP A 93 -0.44 0.34 -0.23
N PHE A 94 -1.34 1.15 0.26
CA PHE A 94 -2.71 1.22 -0.21
C PHE A 94 -3.15 2.68 -0.15
N TYR A 95 -3.34 3.29 -1.31
CA TYR A 95 -3.57 4.72 -1.42
C TYR A 95 -4.70 5.02 -2.38
N VAL A 96 -5.66 5.81 -1.93
CA VAL A 96 -6.71 6.38 -2.77
C VAL A 96 -6.46 7.87 -2.85
N MET A 97 -6.35 8.39 -4.06
CA MET A 97 -6.10 9.82 -4.29
C MET A 97 -7.22 10.65 -3.69
N GLU A 98 -6.87 11.81 -3.15
CA GLU A 98 -7.78 12.66 -2.38
C GLU A 98 -9.09 12.96 -3.11
N ALA A 99 -9.02 13.24 -4.41
CA ALA A 99 -10.19 13.54 -5.24
C ALA A 99 -11.21 12.41 -5.31
N PHE A 100 -10.78 11.17 -5.02
CA PHE A 100 -11.61 9.96 -5.15
C PHE A 100 -12.02 9.37 -3.80
N ARG A 101 -11.66 10.00 -2.69
CA ARG A 101 -11.96 9.51 -1.35
C ARG A 101 -13.44 9.70 -1.00
N GLY A 102 -13.94 8.86 -0.10
CA GLY A 102 -15.31 8.93 0.38
C GLY A 102 -16.34 8.36 -0.59
N GLN A 103 -15.90 7.63 -1.62
CA GLN A 103 -16.76 7.06 -2.66
C GLN A 103 -16.80 5.53 -2.65
N GLY A 104 -16.20 4.91 -1.63
CA GLY A 104 -16.17 3.46 -1.50
C GLY A 104 -15.14 2.75 -2.37
N LEU A 105 -14.23 3.48 -3.02
CA LEU A 105 -13.21 2.89 -3.88
C LEU A 105 -12.26 1.98 -3.11
N GLY A 106 -11.87 2.38 -1.91
CA GLY A 106 -10.98 1.59 -1.08
C GLY A 106 -11.56 0.22 -0.73
N SER A 107 -12.81 0.21 -0.29
CA SER A 107 -13.52 -1.03 0.02
C SER A 107 -13.63 -1.93 -1.20
N LYS A 108 -13.96 -1.35 -2.34
CA LYS A 108 -14.10 -2.11 -3.59
C LYS A 108 -12.77 -2.67 -4.07
N ALA A 109 -11.69 -1.91 -3.93
CA ALA A 109 -10.35 -2.38 -4.29
C ALA A 109 -9.93 -3.59 -3.44
N ILE A 110 -10.21 -3.57 -2.14
CA ILE A 110 -9.91 -4.71 -1.26
C ILE A 110 -10.75 -5.94 -1.64
N GLU A 111 -12.04 -5.75 -1.94
CA GLU A 111 -12.89 -6.86 -2.42
C GLU A 111 -12.33 -7.48 -3.70
N LEU A 112 -11.86 -6.64 -4.64
CA LEU A 112 -11.26 -7.11 -5.89
C LEU A 112 -9.94 -7.85 -5.64
N LEU A 113 -9.13 -7.38 -4.69
CA LEU A 113 -7.92 -8.08 -4.30
C LEU A 113 -8.25 -9.45 -3.68
N GLU A 114 -9.25 -9.52 -2.81
CA GLU A 114 -9.70 -10.80 -2.24
C GLU A 114 -10.08 -11.79 -3.34
N ALA A 115 -10.84 -11.36 -4.33
CA ALA A 115 -11.24 -12.22 -5.44
C ALA A 115 -10.02 -12.75 -6.21
N LYS A 116 -9.05 -11.88 -6.50
CA LYS A 116 -7.81 -12.28 -7.17
C LYS A 116 -7.00 -13.27 -6.33
N MET A 117 -6.96 -13.07 -5.03
CA MET A 117 -6.20 -13.93 -4.12
C MET A 117 -6.84 -15.31 -3.99
N LYS A 118 -8.16 -15.40 -3.98
CA LYS A 118 -8.88 -16.68 -4.01
C LYS A 118 -8.52 -17.50 -5.25
N ASP A 119 -8.40 -16.85 -6.39
CA ASP A 119 -8.07 -17.52 -7.65
C ASP A 119 -6.67 -18.16 -7.66
N VAL A 120 -5.76 -17.69 -6.82
CA VAL A 120 -4.40 -18.21 -6.69
C VAL A 120 -4.14 -18.91 -5.35
N ASP A 121 -5.22 -19.28 -4.67
CA ASP A 121 -5.19 -20.05 -3.41
C ASP A 121 -4.46 -19.34 -2.26
N ILE A 122 -4.56 -18.01 -2.22
CA ILE A 122 -4.11 -17.19 -1.10
C ILE A 122 -5.31 -16.97 -0.17
N LYS A 123 -5.13 -17.24 1.11
CA LYS A 123 -6.22 -17.29 2.08
C LYS A 123 -6.24 -16.15 3.09
N GLN A 124 -5.20 -15.33 3.10
CA GLN A 124 -5.08 -14.28 4.10
C GLN A 124 -4.45 -13.02 3.50
N ILE A 125 -5.03 -11.88 3.79
CA ILE A 125 -4.48 -10.57 3.47
C ILE A 125 -4.02 -9.92 4.77
N LYS A 126 -2.78 -9.49 4.81
CA LYS A 126 -2.18 -8.86 5.98
C LYS A 126 -1.79 -7.43 5.64
N LEU A 127 -1.82 -6.55 6.62
CA LEU A 127 -1.29 -5.20 6.50
C LEU A 127 -0.87 -4.68 7.87
N ARG A 128 -0.16 -3.57 7.85
CA ARG A 128 0.17 -2.80 9.05
C ARG A 128 -0.47 -1.44 8.93
N VAL A 129 -1.10 -0.97 9.99
CA VAL A 129 -1.65 0.38 10.07
C VAL A 129 -0.97 1.12 11.22
N ALA A 130 -0.58 2.37 11.01
CA ALA A 130 0.04 3.19 12.04
C ALA A 130 -0.94 3.40 13.19
N PHE A 131 -0.43 3.37 14.42
CA PHE A 131 -1.25 3.49 15.64
C PHE A 131 -2.14 4.75 15.64
N ASN A 132 -1.61 5.85 15.13
CA ASN A 132 -2.33 7.13 15.08
C ASN A 132 -3.26 7.29 13.87
N ASN A 133 -3.31 6.30 12.98
CA ASN A 133 -4.18 6.33 11.81
C ASN A 133 -5.50 5.59 12.10
N GLU A 134 -6.32 6.19 12.97
CA GLU A 134 -7.60 5.59 13.38
C GLU A 134 -8.58 5.45 12.23
N ARG A 135 -8.56 6.39 11.28
CA ARG A 135 -9.45 6.36 10.13
C ARG A 135 -9.19 5.12 9.27
N ALA A 136 -7.93 4.84 8.97
CA ALA A 136 -7.56 3.65 8.21
C ALA A 136 -7.89 2.37 9.00
N ARG A 137 -7.60 2.34 10.30
CA ARG A 137 -7.90 1.19 11.13
C ARG A 137 -9.39 0.87 11.11
N LYS A 138 -10.25 1.87 11.28
CA LYS A 138 -11.71 1.68 11.23
C LYS A 138 -12.17 1.13 9.89
N LEU A 139 -11.63 1.65 8.80
CA LEU A 139 -11.94 1.15 7.45
C LEU A 139 -11.58 -0.32 7.33
N TYR A 140 -10.38 -0.70 7.74
CA TYR A 140 -9.94 -2.08 7.66
C TYR A 140 -10.77 -3.00 8.56
N GLU A 141 -11.11 -2.57 9.76
CA GLU A 141 -11.98 -3.35 10.65
C GLU A 141 -13.37 -3.57 10.04
N GLU A 142 -13.93 -2.55 9.38
CA GLU A 142 -15.20 -2.68 8.66
C GLU A 142 -15.12 -3.69 7.51
N LEU A 143 -13.93 -3.83 6.91
CA LEU A 143 -13.68 -4.79 5.83
C LEU A 143 -13.34 -6.20 6.33
N GLY A 144 -13.34 -6.41 7.65
CA GLY A 144 -13.10 -7.71 8.24
C GLY A 144 -11.67 -7.95 8.73
N PHE A 145 -10.80 -6.95 8.68
CA PHE A 145 -9.47 -7.06 9.27
C PHE A 145 -9.55 -7.00 10.79
N VAL A 146 -8.72 -7.78 11.45
CA VAL A 146 -8.61 -7.78 12.91
C VAL A 146 -7.18 -7.47 13.32
N VAL A 147 -7.03 -6.75 14.43
CA VAL A 147 -5.70 -6.45 14.98
C VAL A 147 -5.09 -7.74 15.53
N THR A 148 -3.88 -8.07 15.06
CA THR A 148 -3.18 -9.29 15.45
C THR A 148 -2.02 -9.06 16.40
N GLY A 149 -1.62 -7.81 16.62
CA GLY A 149 -0.53 -7.48 17.55
C GLY A 149 -0.25 -5.99 17.55
N TYR A 150 0.64 -5.57 18.43
CA TYR A 150 1.08 -4.18 18.55
C TYR A 150 2.60 -4.11 18.50
N ASN A 151 3.13 -3.14 17.79
CA ASN A 151 4.54 -2.79 17.84
C ASN A 151 4.73 -1.79 18.98
N MET A 152 5.75 -2.03 19.79
CA MET A 152 6.07 -1.14 20.92
C MET A 152 7.55 -0.77 20.85
N SER A 153 7.87 0.45 21.23
CA SER A 153 9.25 0.89 21.27
C SER A 153 9.50 1.73 22.51
N LYS A 154 10.75 1.74 22.95
CA LYS A 154 11.19 2.58 24.06
C LYS A 154 12.48 3.27 23.65
N VAL A 155 12.52 4.58 23.80
CA VAL A 155 13.76 5.33 23.59
C VAL A 155 14.61 5.18 24.83
N ILE A 156 15.88 4.78 24.63
CA ILE A 156 16.84 4.67 25.72
C ILE A 156 17.54 6.01 25.85
N THR A 157 17.35 6.66 26.99
CA THR A 157 17.92 7.98 27.30
C THR A 157 19.14 7.81 28.20
N GLY A 158 20.14 8.63 27.98
CA GLY A 158 21.36 8.60 28.81
C GLY A 158 22.61 9.01 28.05
#